data_1773bd0dd2b4d8d9d124ca2cea9b190c
#
_entry.id   1773bd0dd2b4d8d9d124ca2cea9b190c
#
_cell.length_a   1.000
_cell.length_b   1.000
_cell.length_c   1.000
_cell.angle_alpha   90.00
_cell.angle_beta   90.00
_cell.angle_gamma   90.00
#
_symmetry.space_group_name_H-M   'P 1'
#
loop_
_entity.id
_entity.type
_entity.pdbx_description
1 polymer ?
#
loop_
_entity_poly.entity_id
_entity_poly.type
_entity_poly.pdbx_seq_one_letter_code
_entity_poly.pdbx_strand_id
1 'polypeptide(L)'
;SQCGSIRNISWQPVRRVEIPKANGKTRPLGIPTIMDRLIQQCVLQVMEPICEAKFHERNNGFRPCRSAEHAIAQVYKFVQRSGLHFVVDIDIKGFFDNVQHGKLLKQLWQMGIRDKTLLSILSAMLKAEVAEIGFPERGTPQGGIISPLLANVVLNELDWWISSQWETIPTHHQYAVTIAPNGTASRGKTYRALQSTQLKECWIVRYADDFKILCRKRSDAVKLFAATQQWLKARLGLDISPEKSGIVNLKKHYTEFLGIKIRVRQKGKKANGSPGYTVYSGMTDKAYQAMKSKVQQHTRAMAHPADTNDGSRAVDAYNAYVLGIHNYYRIATNITLDMRKIAFLVKHELNARLRRYTQKSGDKLPSYIAERYGNSKMLRYVYGRALIPIGYLKHKAPIFKPKKVNRYTPEGRAEIHKSLSCVNISILREMMRNPIMDRSVGVVPCKCSRKSPKNLLN
;
A
#
# COMPACT_ATOMS: atom_id res chain seq x y z
N SER A 1 -17.48 -11.33 40.50
CA SER A 1 -17.42 -11.03 39.06
C SER A 1 -17.55 -9.53 38.84
N GLN A 2 -16.41 -8.82 38.87
CA GLN A 2 -16.36 -7.41 38.47
C GLN A 2 -16.09 -7.33 36.94
N CYS A 3 -17.12 -7.55 36.16
CA CYS A 3 -17.11 -7.10 34.76
C CYS A 3 -17.38 -5.59 34.78
N GLY A 4 -16.31 -4.80 34.96
CA GLY A 4 -16.37 -3.35 34.93
C GLY A 4 -17.09 -2.89 33.67
N SER A 5 -18.13 -2.09 33.84
CA SER A 5 -18.97 -1.57 32.78
C SER A 5 -18.12 -0.88 31.71
N ILE A 6 -18.05 -1.46 30.52
CA ILE A 6 -17.39 -0.90 29.30
C ILE A 6 -17.93 0.52 28.94
N ARG A 7 -19.00 0.96 29.62
CA ARG A 7 -19.66 2.26 29.41
C ARG A 7 -18.78 3.50 29.80
N ASN A 8 -17.72 3.31 30.57
CA ASN A 8 -16.90 4.41 31.11
C ASN A 8 -15.45 4.41 30.54
N ILE A 9 -15.28 4.16 29.26
CA ILE A 9 -13.96 4.38 28.63
C ILE A 9 -13.72 5.88 28.51
N SER A 10 -12.77 6.41 29.32
CA SER A 10 -12.28 7.76 29.20
C SER A 10 -11.11 7.79 28.21
N TRP A 11 -11.35 8.34 27.04
CA TRP A 11 -10.31 8.53 26.03
C TRP A 11 -9.37 9.66 26.48
N GLN A 12 -8.07 9.42 26.37
CA GLN A 12 -7.05 10.42 26.72
C GLN A 12 -6.79 11.36 25.53
N PRO A 13 -6.33 12.59 25.77
CA PRO A 13 -5.96 13.50 24.70
C PRO A 13 -4.94 12.89 23.75
N VAL A 14 -5.22 12.97 22.45
CA VAL A 14 -4.33 12.47 21.40
C VAL A 14 -3.16 13.43 21.22
N ARG A 15 -1.92 12.93 21.39
CA ARG A 15 -0.71 13.74 21.18
C ARG A 15 -0.52 14.06 19.71
N ARG A 16 -0.41 15.35 19.37
CA ARG A 16 -0.12 15.81 18.01
C ARG A 16 1.39 15.83 17.75
N VAL A 17 1.80 15.32 16.57
CA VAL A 17 3.18 15.37 16.07
C VAL A 17 3.16 15.78 14.61
N GLU A 18 3.94 16.80 14.25
CA GLU A 18 4.06 17.27 12.87
C GLU A 18 5.19 16.49 12.16
N ILE A 19 4.86 15.73 11.11
CA ILE A 19 5.85 15.02 10.29
C ILE A 19 6.14 15.83 9.03
N PRO A 20 7.39 16.21 8.76
CA PRO A 20 7.74 16.97 7.56
C PRO A 20 7.50 16.15 6.29
N LYS A 21 6.85 16.76 5.30
CA LYS A 21 6.69 16.24 3.95
C LYS A 21 7.84 16.71 3.05
N ALA A 22 8.15 15.93 2.01
CA ALA A 22 9.20 16.27 1.05
C ALA A 22 8.98 17.60 0.27
N ASN A 23 7.80 18.21 0.38
CA ASN A 23 7.45 19.50 -0.24
C ASN A 23 7.50 20.68 0.75
N GLY A 24 8.15 20.52 1.90
CA GLY A 24 8.25 21.55 2.94
C GLY A 24 7.01 21.74 3.81
N LYS A 25 5.87 21.10 3.47
CA LYS A 25 4.67 21.10 4.31
C LYS A 25 4.80 20.01 5.38
N THR A 26 4.03 20.15 6.46
CA THR A 26 3.94 19.12 7.49
C THR A 26 2.69 18.25 7.32
N ARG A 27 2.69 17.11 7.98
CA ARG A 27 1.54 16.24 8.14
C ARG A 27 1.27 16.06 9.61
N PRO A 28 0.13 16.49 10.12
CA PRO A 28 -0.23 16.26 11.52
C PRO A 28 -0.52 14.76 11.72
N LEU A 29 0.13 14.17 12.71
CA LEU A 29 -0.11 12.80 13.14
C LEU A 29 -0.67 12.85 14.56
N GLY A 30 -1.82 12.23 14.78
CA GLY A 30 -2.41 12.09 16.11
C GLY A 30 -1.99 10.73 16.71
N ILE A 31 -1.25 10.73 17.80
CA ILE A 31 -0.77 9.52 18.47
C ILE A 31 -1.60 9.29 19.75
N PRO A 32 -2.54 8.31 19.74
CA PRO A 32 -3.27 7.92 20.95
C PRO A 32 -2.34 7.28 21.99
N THR A 33 -2.76 7.26 23.25
CA THR A 33 -2.03 6.58 24.32
C THR A 33 -1.94 5.05 24.07
N ILE A 34 -1.07 4.37 24.78
CA ILE A 34 -0.91 2.91 24.65
C ILE A 34 -2.21 2.19 25.00
N MET A 35 -2.91 2.65 26.05
CA MET A 35 -4.20 2.06 26.46
C MET A 35 -5.27 2.28 25.40
N ASP A 36 -5.39 3.49 24.87
CA ASP A 36 -6.33 3.78 23.78
C ASP A 36 -6.05 2.95 22.54
N ARG A 37 -4.78 2.77 22.20
CA ARG A 37 -4.36 1.90 21.08
C ARG A 37 -4.72 0.43 21.33
N LEU A 38 -4.60 -0.06 22.57
CA LEU A 38 -5.01 -1.41 22.93
C LEU A 38 -6.53 -1.59 22.74
N ILE A 39 -7.34 -0.63 23.24
CA ILE A 39 -8.78 -0.64 23.06
C ILE A 39 -9.15 -0.59 21.57
N GLN A 40 -8.50 0.30 20.79
CA GLN A 40 -8.70 0.35 19.35
C GLN A 40 -8.36 -0.98 18.65
N GLN A 41 -7.33 -1.69 19.12
CA GLN A 41 -6.96 -2.98 18.58
C GLN A 41 -8.01 -4.05 18.89
N CYS A 42 -8.58 -4.06 20.10
CA CYS A 42 -9.66 -4.98 20.46
C CYS A 42 -10.90 -4.75 19.57
N VAL A 43 -11.30 -3.49 19.41
CA VAL A 43 -12.42 -3.09 18.55
C VAL A 43 -12.15 -3.48 17.09
N LEU A 44 -10.92 -3.24 16.60
CA LEU A 44 -10.51 -3.60 15.24
C LEU A 44 -10.65 -5.10 14.99
N GLN A 45 -10.25 -5.97 15.94
CA GLN A 45 -10.33 -7.43 15.79
C GLN A 45 -11.77 -7.92 15.60
N VAL A 46 -12.74 -7.27 16.24
CA VAL A 46 -14.17 -7.60 16.11
C VAL A 46 -14.75 -7.04 14.80
N MET A 47 -14.41 -5.80 14.45
CA MET A 47 -15.03 -5.11 13.32
C MET A 47 -14.44 -5.52 11.96
N GLU A 48 -13.15 -5.81 11.89
CA GLU A 48 -12.46 -6.07 10.61
C GLU A 48 -13.08 -7.24 9.85
N PRO A 49 -13.38 -8.42 10.43
CA PRO A 49 -14.01 -9.52 9.68
C PRO A 49 -15.39 -9.16 9.12
N ILE A 50 -16.17 -8.37 9.86
CA ILE A 50 -17.50 -7.93 9.44
C ILE A 50 -17.38 -6.96 8.25
N CYS A 51 -16.48 -5.98 8.36
CA CYS A 51 -16.23 -5.00 7.31
C CYS A 51 -15.62 -5.64 6.05
N GLU A 52 -14.65 -6.56 6.22
CA GLU A 52 -14.00 -7.28 5.11
C GLU A 52 -15.01 -8.03 4.24
N ALA A 53 -16.05 -8.62 4.82
CA ALA A 53 -17.10 -9.30 4.08
C ALA A 53 -17.94 -8.36 3.18
N LYS A 54 -17.92 -7.05 3.46
CA LYS A 54 -18.72 -6.02 2.77
C LYS A 54 -17.88 -5.13 1.84
N PHE A 55 -16.56 -5.15 1.99
CA PHE A 55 -15.68 -4.32 1.16
C PHE A 55 -15.65 -4.78 -0.29
N HIS A 56 -15.71 -3.82 -1.19
CA HIS A 56 -15.60 -4.07 -2.62
C HIS A 56 -14.25 -4.69 -3.00
N GLU A 57 -14.23 -5.56 -4.02
CA GLU A 57 -13.02 -6.29 -4.45
C GLU A 57 -11.91 -5.39 -5.02
N ARG A 58 -12.25 -4.17 -5.46
CA ARG A 58 -11.30 -3.20 -6.04
C ARG A 58 -10.60 -2.35 -5.00
N ASN A 59 -11.00 -2.42 -3.72
CA ASN A 59 -10.28 -1.82 -2.63
C ASN A 59 -9.12 -2.73 -2.18
N ASN A 60 -7.90 -2.20 -2.20
CA ASN A 60 -6.67 -2.93 -1.87
C ASN A 60 -5.88 -2.33 -0.70
N GLY A 61 -6.25 -1.13 -0.21
CA GLY A 61 -5.55 -0.44 0.87
C GLY A 61 -5.95 -0.94 2.25
N PHE A 62 -4.97 -1.10 3.14
CA PHE A 62 -5.17 -1.44 4.55
C PHE A 62 -5.99 -2.70 4.83
N ARG A 63 -6.03 -3.63 3.90
CA ARG A 63 -6.81 -4.87 4.01
C ARG A 63 -5.90 -6.08 4.20
N PRO A 64 -6.35 -7.12 4.93
CA PRO A 64 -5.60 -8.37 5.08
C PRO A 64 -5.25 -8.98 3.72
N CYS A 65 -4.01 -9.46 3.59
CA CYS A 65 -3.51 -10.14 2.39
C CYS A 65 -3.65 -9.35 1.08
N ARG A 66 -3.85 -8.02 1.15
CA ARG A 66 -3.85 -7.10 0.01
C ARG A 66 -2.67 -6.13 0.12
N SER A 67 -2.22 -5.62 -1.01
CA SER A 67 -1.04 -4.76 -1.06
C SER A 67 -1.11 -3.81 -2.26
N ALA A 68 -0.18 -2.86 -2.32
CA ALA A 68 0.03 -2.01 -3.48
C ALA A 68 0.25 -2.82 -4.77
N GLU A 69 0.91 -3.98 -4.67
CA GLU A 69 1.12 -4.89 -5.80
C GLU A 69 -0.19 -5.34 -6.45
N HIS A 70 -1.22 -5.69 -5.65
CA HIS A 70 -2.52 -6.09 -6.15
C HIS A 70 -3.26 -4.94 -6.86
N ALA A 71 -3.18 -3.73 -6.30
CA ALA A 71 -3.76 -2.54 -6.92
C ALA A 71 -3.11 -2.24 -8.29
N ILE A 72 -1.79 -2.25 -8.35
CA ILE A 72 -1.03 -2.06 -9.60
C ILE A 72 -1.35 -3.16 -10.62
N ALA A 73 -1.44 -4.42 -10.18
CA ALA A 73 -1.81 -5.55 -11.05
C ALA A 73 -3.21 -5.36 -11.68
N GLN A 74 -4.18 -4.85 -10.90
CA GLN A 74 -5.53 -4.55 -11.41
C GLN A 74 -5.48 -3.44 -12.46
N VAL A 75 -4.74 -2.35 -12.22
CA VAL A 75 -4.55 -1.28 -13.20
C VAL A 75 -3.91 -1.85 -14.48
N TYR A 76 -2.85 -2.63 -14.38
CA TYR A 76 -2.20 -3.24 -15.56
C TYR A 76 -3.17 -4.11 -16.36
N LYS A 77 -3.99 -4.91 -15.69
CA LYS A 77 -5.00 -5.74 -16.36
C LYS A 77 -5.98 -4.90 -17.16
N PHE A 78 -6.54 -3.86 -16.56
CA PHE A 78 -7.53 -3.00 -17.23
C PHE A 78 -6.91 -2.21 -18.38
N VAL A 79 -5.72 -1.68 -18.19
CA VAL A 79 -5.01 -0.91 -19.22
C VAL A 79 -4.58 -1.80 -20.40
N GLN A 80 -3.97 -2.96 -20.12
CA GLN A 80 -3.39 -3.80 -21.17
C GLN A 80 -4.40 -4.73 -21.84
N ARG A 81 -5.24 -5.43 -21.04
CA ARG A 81 -6.20 -6.41 -21.57
C ARG A 81 -7.50 -5.76 -22.02
N SER A 82 -8.05 -4.86 -21.20
CA SER A 82 -9.34 -4.23 -21.50
C SER A 82 -9.20 -2.98 -22.39
N GLY A 83 -7.98 -2.45 -22.54
CA GLY A 83 -7.72 -1.27 -23.38
C GLY A 83 -8.30 0.04 -22.84
N LEU A 84 -8.42 0.15 -21.51
CA LEU A 84 -8.92 1.34 -20.83
C LEU A 84 -7.77 2.33 -20.67
N HIS A 85 -7.64 3.29 -21.57
CA HIS A 85 -6.48 4.17 -21.63
C HIS A 85 -6.75 5.60 -21.13
N PHE A 86 -7.96 5.90 -20.67
CA PHE A 86 -8.27 7.15 -19.98
C PHE A 86 -8.42 6.88 -18.50
N VAL A 87 -7.70 7.64 -17.69
CA VAL A 87 -7.70 7.53 -16.23
C VAL A 87 -8.26 8.80 -15.65
N VAL A 88 -9.31 8.67 -14.87
CA VAL A 88 -9.79 9.72 -13.97
C VAL A 88 -8.98 9.60 -12.70
N ASP A 89 -8.18 10.61 -12.41
CA ASP A 89 -7.31 10.74 -11.25
C ASP A 89 -7.92 11.76 -10.30
N ILE A 90 -8.26 11.38 -9.10
CA ILE A 90 -8.89 12.26 -8.10
C ILE A 90 -8.15 12.14 -6.78
N ASP A 91 -7.68 13.27 -6.26
CA ASP A 91 -7.09 13.42 -4.93
C ASP A 91 -8.10 14.09 -4.00
N ILE A 92 -8.50 13.40 -2.93
CA ILE A 92 -9.45 13.93 -1.94
C ILE A 92 -8.70 14.87 -1.02
N LYS A 93 -9.19 16.10 -0.88
CA LYS A 93 -8.56 17.13 -0.05
C LYS A 93 -8.68 16.78 1.44
N GLY A 94 -7.54 16.51 2.10
CA GLY A 94 -7.50 16.26 3.53
C GLY A 94 -8.47 15.17 4.00
N PHE A 95 -8.48 14.01 3.32
CA PHE A 95 -9.48 12.97 3.52
C PHE A 95 -9.69 12.61 5.00
N PHE A 96 -8.61 12.25 5.71
CA PHE A 96 -8.71 11.83 7.11
C PHE A 96 -9.23 12.93 8.04
N ASP A 97 -8.95 14.18 7.72
CA ASP A 97 -9.36 15.35 8.54
C ASP A 97 -10.81 15.77 8.27
N ASN A 98 -11.43 15.27 7.18
CA ASN A 98 -12.77 15.68 6.75
C ASN A 98 -13.84 14.58 6.86
N VAL A 99 -13.53 13.43 7.43
CA VAL A 99 -14.48 12.33 7.65
C VAL A 99 -15.58 12.79 8.62
N GLN A 100 -16.84 12.77 8.17
CA GLN A 100 -17.98 13.16 9.01
C GLN A 100 -18.38 12.02 9.96
N HIS A 101 -18.28 12.22 11.28
CA HIS A 101 -18.51 11.21 12.31
C HIS A 101 -19.90 10.59 12.20
N GLY A 102 -20.94 11.42 12.05
CA GLY A 102 -22.32 10.92 11.95
C GLY A 102 -22.58 10.07 10.71
N LYS A 103 -21.97 10.40 9.56
CA LYS A 103 -22.06 9.59 8.35
C LYS A 103 -21.33 8.26 8.52
N LEU A 104 -20.12 8.27 9.06
CA LEU A 104 -19.34 7.06 9.34
C LEU A 104 -20.10 6.08 10.25
N LEU A 105 -20.71 6.56 11.34
CA LEU A 105 -21.49 5.72 12.24
C LEU A 105 -22.72 5.12 11.55
N LYS A 106 -23.40 5.89 10.67
CA LYS A 106 -24.52 5.37 9.86
C LYS A 106 -24.05 4.31 8.87
N GLN A 107 -22.89 4.48 8.24
CA GLN A 107 -22.29 3.50 7.34
C GLN A 107 -21.93 2.20 8.07
N LEU A 108 -21.36 2.28 9.27
CA LEU A 108 -21.09 1.10 10.13
C LEU A 108 -22.39 0.35 10.46
N TRP A 109 -23.45 1.07 10.82
CA TRP A 109 -24.77 0.50 11.06
C TRP A 109 -25.30 -0.26 9.84
N GLN A 110 -25.22 0.34 8.65
CA GLN A 110 -25.64 -0.28 7.39
C GLN A 110 -24.81 -1.51 7.03
N MET A 111 -23.52 -1.54 7.41
CA MET A 111 -22.66 -2.71 7.25
C MET A 111 -22.97 -3.85 8.21
N GLY A 112 -23.90 -3.66 9.16
CA GLY A 112 -24.35 -4.69 10.11
C GLY A 112 -23.75 -4.55 11.50
N ILE A 113 -22.96 -3.51 11.77
CA ILE A 113 -22.46 -3.20 13.13
C ILE A 113 -23.51 -2.40 13.85
N ARG A 114 -24.45 -3.12 14.53
CA ARG A 114 -25.65 -2.54 15.15
C ARG A 114 -25.62 -2.49 16.67
N ASP A 115 -24.51 -2.86 17.28
CA ASP A 115 -24.32 -2.73 18.72
C ASP A 115 -24.15 -1.23 19.08
N LYS A 116 -25.16 -0.71 19.80
CA LYS A 116 -25.23 0.69 20.22
C LYS A 116 -24.09 1.05 21.17
N THR A 117 -23.66 0.12 22.03
CA THR A 117 -22.55 0.32 22.96
C THR A 117 -21.23 0.49 22.22
N LEU A 118 -20.97 -0.39 21.24
CA LEU A 118 -19.78 -0.29 20.38
C LEU A 118 -19.77 1.01 19.57
N LEU A 119 -20.91 1.39 18.99
CA LEU A 119 -21.03 2.66 18.26
C LEU A 119 -20.84 3.89 19.15
N SER A 120 -21.29 3.83 20.41
CA SER A 120 -21.05 4.88 21.40
C SER A 120 -19.55 5.01 21.73
N ILE A 121 -18.86 3.89 21.93
CA ILE A 121 -17.40 3.83 22.15
C ILE A 121 -16.66 4.44 20.97
N LEU A 122 -17.03 4.08 19.73
CA LEU A 122 -16.43 4.65 18.52
C LEU A 122 -16.73 6.14 18.38
N SER A 123 -17.94 6.57 18.70
CA SER A 123 -18.30 8.00 18.71
C SER A 123 -17.46 8.80 19.70
N ALA A 124 -17.28 8.29 20.93
CA ALA A 124 -16.45 8.89 21.94
C ALA A 124 -14.97 8.96 21.50
N MET A 125 -14.46 7.87 20.91
CA MET A 125 -13.11 7.82 20.35
C MET A 125 -12.88 8.86 19.25
N LEU A 126 -13.83 9.01 18.32
CA LEU A 126 -13.73 9.98 17.22
C LEU A 126 -13.76 11.43 17.71
N LYS A 127 -14.42 11.67 18.83
CA LYS A 127 -14.55 12.98 19.50
C LYS A 127 -13.48 13.20 20.59
N ALA A 128 -12.56 12.25 20.78
CA ALA A 128 -11.49 12.41 21.78
C ALA A 128 -10.70 13.69 21.51
N GLU A 129 -10.32 14.38 22.58
CA GLU A 129 -9.56 15.61 22.50
C GLU A 129 -8.25 15.41 21.74
N VAL A 130 -7.92 16.34 20.86
CA VAL A 130 -6.63 16.40 20.19
C VAL A 130 -5.85 17.56 20.81
N ALA A 131 -4.67 17.27 21.35
CA ALA A 131 -3.83 18.27 21.98
C ALA A 131 -3.64 19.48 21.06
N GLU A 132 -3.78 20.69 21.61
CA GLU A 132 -3.66 21.99 20.92
C GLU A 132 -4.83 22.33 19.95
N ILE A 133 -5.76 21.39 19.70
CA ILE A 133 -6.91 21.63 18.78
C ILE A 133 -8.24 21.57 19.54
N GLY A 134 -8.34 20.76 20.62
CA GLY A 134 -9.58 20.51 21.34
C GLY A 134 -10.38 19.33 20.76
N PHE A 135 -11.70 19.41 20.86
CA PHE A 135 -12.61 18.31 20.47
C PHE A 135 -13.00 18.40 19.00
N PRO A 136 -12.60 17.43 18.15
CA PRO A 136 -12.87 17.47 16.71
C PRO A 136 -14.34 17.13 16.42
N GLU A 137 -15.01 17.90 15.57
CA GLU A 137 -16.35 17.61 15.07
C GLU A 137 -16.34 16.63 13.89
N ARG A 138 -15.19 16.48 13.23
CA ARG A 138 -14.96 15.63 12.06
C ARG A 138 -13.51 15.14 12.03
N GLY A 139 -13.26 14.15 11.20
CA GLY A 139 -11.93 13.57 11.01
C GLY A 139 -11.72 12.28 11.80
N THR A 140 -10.67 11.59 11.43
CA THR A 140 -10.16 10.41 12.15
C THR A 140 -8.69 10.63 12.46
N PRO A 141 -8.21 10.32 13.69
CA PRO A 141 -6.82 10.53 14.04
C PRO A 141 -5.86 9.82 13.08
N GLN A 142 -4.99 10.56 12.38
CA GLN A 142 -3.96 9.95 11.55
C GLN A 142 -2.87 9.36 12.46
N GLY A 143 -2.96 8.06 12.76
CA GLY A 143 -2.08 7.34 13.70
C GLY A 143 -2.85 6.43 14.63
N GLY A 144 -4.18 6.53 14.67
CA GLY A 144 -5.04 5.56 15.33
C GLY A 144 -4.99 4.18 14.63
N ILE A 145 -5.00 3.12 15.42
CA ILE A 145 -4.93 1.73 14.89
C ILE A 145 -6.16 1.39 14.04
N ILE A 146 -7.34 1.86 14.42
CA ILE A 146 -8.60 1.59 13.73
C ILE A 146 -8.87 2.54 12.54
N SER A 147 -8.19 3.69 12.48
CA SER A 147 -8.44 4.72 11.45
C SER A 147 -8.36 4.22 10.01
N PRO A 148 -7.42 3.29 9.63
CA PRO A 148 -7.41 2.70 8.29
C PRO A 148 -8.66 1.89 7.95
N LEU A 149 -9.25 1.16 8.91
CA LEU A 149 -10.49 0.43 8.71
C LEU A 149 -11.65 1.40 8.49
N LEU A 150 -11.75 2.44 9.34
CA LEU A 150 -12.80 3.46 9.24
C LEU A 150 -12.73 4.24 7.93
N ALA A 151 -11.51 4.56 7.46
CA ALA A 151 -11.28 5.16 6.14
C ALA A 151 -11.83 4.28 5.01
N ASN A 152 -11.61 2.97 5.10
CA ASN A 152 -12.15 2.01 4.14
C ASN A 152 -13.68 1.92 4.20
N VAL A 153 -14.28 2.00 5.38
CA VAL A 153 -15.75 2.04 5.55
C VAL A 153 -16.33 3.25 4.82
N VAL A 154 -15.76 4.45 5.04
CA VAL A 154 -16.25 5.69 4.39
C VAL A 154 -16.23 5.59 2.88
N LEU A 155 -15.14 5.12 2.29
CA LEU A 155 -14.98 5.07 0.83
C LEU A 155 -15.55 3.80 0.19
N ASN A 156 -16.05 2.84 0.96
CA ASN A 156 -16.68 1.63 0.43
C ASN A 156 -17.95 1.96 -0.38
N GLU A 157 -18.71 3.00 0.02
CA GLU A 157 -19.85 3.46 -0.76
C GLU A 157 -19.44 3.98 -2.14
N LEU A 158 -18.28 4.67 -2.24
CA LEU A 158 -17.74 5.12 -3.52
C LEU A 158 -17.39 3.92 -4.42
N ASP A 159 -16.73 2.91 -3.85
CA ASP A 159 -16.36 1.71 -4.60
C ASP A 159 -17.59 1.03 -5.22
N TRP A 160 -18.64 0.82 -4.42
CA TRP A 160 -19.89 0.22 -4.86
C TRP A 160 -20.65 1.12 -5.83
N TRP A 161 -20.67 2.45 -5.60
CA TRP A 161 -21.32 3.37 -6.50
C TRP A 161 -20.67 3.38 -7.89
N ILE A 162 -19.34 3.46 -7.99
CA ILE A 162 -18.63 3.37 -9.29
C ILE A 162 -18.88 2.00 -9.94
N SER A 163 -18.83 0.92 -9.16
CA SER A 163 -19.08 -0.43 -9.66
C SER A 163 -20.50 -0.59 -10.19
N SER A 164 -21.50 0.06 -9.58
CA SER A 164 -22.90 0.04 -10.04
C SER A 164 -23.12 0.78 -11.35
N GLN A 165 -22.18 1.63 -11.79
CA GLN A 165 -22.30 2.31 -13.09
C GLN A 165 -21.94 1.40 -14.27
N TRP A 166 -21.25 0.27 -14.00
CA TRP A 166 -20.82 -0.66 -15.04
C TRP A 166 -20.67 -2.11 -14.56
N GLU A 167 -19.77 -2.38 -13.61
CA GLU A 167 -19.30 -3.73 -13.27
C GLU A 167 -20.41 -4.64 -12.76
N THR A 168 -21.37 -4.09 -12.00
CA THR A 168 -22.46 -4.82 -11.35
C THR A 168 -23.83 -4.58 -11.95
N ILE A 169 -23.92 -3.83 -13.07
CA ILE A 169 -25.19 -3.63 -13.77
C ILE A 169 -25.74 -4.98 -14.25
N PRO A 170 -27.01 -5.31 -13.94
CA PRO A 170 -27.64 -6.51 -14.47
C PRO A 170 -27.86 -6.38 -15.97
N THR A 171 -27.65 -7.45 -16.70
CA THR A 171 -28.01 -7.55 -18.12
C THR A 171 -29.40 -8.15 -18.26
N HIS A 172 -30.14 -7.77 -19.31
CA HIS A 172 -31.47 -8.33 -19.59
C HIS A 172 -31.46 -9.87 -19.65
N HIS A 173 -30.43 -10.43 -20.32
CA HIS A 173 -30.22 -11.87 -20.35
C HIS A 173 -29.20 -12.27 -19.28
N GLN A 174 -29.49 -13.33 -18.53
CA GLN A 174 -28.56 -13.90 -17.54
C GLN A 174 -27.53 -14.80 -18.22
N TYR A 175 -26.32 -14.29 -18.38
CA TYR A 175 -25.22 -15.07 -18.97
C TYR A 175 -24.59 -15.99 -17.94
N ALA A 176 -24.33 -17.24 -18.35
CA ALA A 176 -23.60 -18.20 -17.52
C ALA A 176 -22.22 -17.66 -17.12
N VAL A 177 -21.90 -17.76 -15.84
CA VAL A 177 -20.60 -17.44 -15.28
C VAL A 177 -19.71 -18.67 -15.39
N THR A 178 -18.68 -18.62 -16.22
CA THR A 178 -17.71 -19.71 -16.33
C THR A 178 -16.70 -19.59 -15.18
N ILE A 179 -16.55 -20.65 -14.40
CA ILE A 179 -15.52 -20.72 -13.35
C ILE A 179 -14.28 -21.38 -13.95
N ALA A 180 -13.18 -20.63 -14.02
CA ALA A 180 -11.89 -21.17 -14.47
C ALA A 180 -11.31 -22.18 -13.44
N PRO A 181 -10.40 -23.09 -13.82
CA PRO A 181 -9.79 -24.08 -12.91
C PRO A 181 -9.17 -23.47 -11.65
N ASN A 182 -8.74 -22.22 -11.71
CA ASN A 182 -8.20 -21.47 -10.59
C ASN A 182 -9.28 -20.76 -9.75
N GLY A 183 -10.56 -21.14 -9.86
CA GLY A 183 -11.68 -20.56 -9.12
C GLY A 183 -12.08 -19.13 -9.54
N THR A 184 -11.58 -18.62 -10.69
CA THR A 184 -11.99 -17.28 -11.16
C THR A 184 -13.29 -17.36 -11.92
N ALA A 185 -14.30 -16.63 -11.44
CA ALA A 185 -15.53 -16.42 -12.19
C ALA A 185 -15.27 -15.47 -13.38
N SER A 186 -15.52 -15.94 -14.59
CA SER A 186 -15.45 -15.17 -15.82
C SER A 186 -16.82 -14.67 -16.23
N ARG A 187 -16.99 -13.33 -16.21
CA ARG A 187 -18.20 -12.63 -16.68
C ARG A 187 -18.00 -12.03 -18.08
N GLY A 188 -17.14 -12.64 -18.90
CA GLY A 188 -16.76 -12.09 -20.21
C GLY A 188 -17.93 -11.88 -21.16
N LYS A 189 -18.94 -12.78 -21.14
CA LYS A 189 -20.16 -12.64 -21.95
C LYS A 189 -21.00 -11.46 -21.50
N THR A 190 -21.22 -11.30 -20.19
CA THR A 190 -21.92 -10.16 -19.57
C THR A 190 -21.26 -8.83 -19.97
N TYR A 191 -19.93 -8.72 -19.83
CA TYR A 191 -19.23 -7.48 -20.18
C TYR A 191 -19.26 -7.17 -21.67
N ARG A 192 -19.26 -8.17 -22.56
CA ARG A 192 -19.45 -7.97 -23.99
C ARG A 192 -20.85 -7.41 -24.31
N ALA A 193 -21.89 -7.95 -23.69
CA ALA A 193 -23.25 -7.45 -23.82
C ALA A 193 -23.37 -6.00 -23.33
N LEU A 194 -22.75 -5.66 -22.19
CA LEU A 194 -22.74 -4.28 -21.69
C LEU A 194 -21.96 -3.33 -22.62
N GLN A 195 -20.90 -3.81 -23.29
CA GLN A 195 -20.13 -3.00 -24.26
C GLN A 195 -20.90 -2.65 -25.53
N SER A 196 -21.93 -3.40 -25.90
CA SER A 196 -22.82 -3.09 -27.03
C SER A 196 -23.91 -2.06 -26.69
N THR A 197 -24.01 -1.66 -25.40
CA THR A 197 -25.00 -0.65 -24.94
C THR A 197 -24.41 0.75 -24.94
N GLN A 198 -25.25 1.74 -24.59
CA GLN A 198 -24.85 3.13 -24.37
C GLN A 198 -24.17 3.39 -23.01
N LEU A 199 -24.01 2.34 -22.19
CA LEU A 199 -23.38 2.44 -20.87
C LEU A 199 -21.89 2.79 -21.00
N LYS A 200 -21.39 3.49 -19.98
CA LYS A 200 -20.00 3.95 -19.93
C LYS A 200 -19.14 2.95 -19.17
N GLU A 201 -18.29 2.22 -19.90
CA GLU A 201 -17.37 1.28 -19.26
C GLU A 201 -16.39 2.00 -18.34
N CYS A 202 -16.47 1.70 -17.05
CA CYS A 202 -15.60 2.25 -16.03
C CYS A 202 -15.25 1.21 -14.95
N TRP A 203 -14.04 1.30 -14.43
CA TRP A 203 -13.52 0.41 -13.40
C TRP A 203 -12.74 1.20 -12.37
N ILE A 204 -13.08 1.06 -11.11
CA ILE A 204 -12.32 1.66 -10.02
C ILE A 204 -11.20 0.72 -9.57
N VAL A 205 -10.05 1.27 -9.18
CA VAL A 205 -9.02 0.61 -8.40
C VAL A 205 -8.61 1.56 -7.29
N ARG A 206 -8.73 1.14 -6.04
CA ARG A 206 -8.48 1.97 -4.88
C ARG A 206 -7.46 1.35 -3.92
N TYR A 207 -6.62 2.21 -3.38
CA TYR A 207 -5.72 1.92 -2.27
C TYR A 207 -5.79 3.07 -1.25
N ALA A 208 -6.49 2.86 -0.14
CA ALA A 208 -6.83 3.89 0.84
C ALA A 208 -7.65 5.04 0.19
N ASP A 209 -7.16 6.28 0.26
CA ASP A 209 -7.71 7.48 -0.36
C ASP A 209 -7.23 7.73 -1.81
N ASP A 210 -6.17 7.02 -2.25
CA ASP A 210 -5.69 7.08 -3.63
C ASP A 210 -6.45 6.08 -4.51
N PHE A 211 -7.19 6.57 -5.49
CA PHE A 211 -7.95 5.74 -6.42
C PHE A 211 -7.90 6.25 -7.85
N LYS A 212 -8.06 5.31 -8.77
CA LYS A 212 -8.12 5.59 -10.21
C LYS A 212 -9.40 4.99 -10.79
N ILE A 213 -10.09 5.74 -11.64
CA ILE A 213 -11.19 5.21 -12.44
C ILE A 213 -10.72 5.11 -13.89
N LEU A 214 -10.74 3.90 -14.43
CA LEU A 214 -10.24 3.61 -15.77
C LEU A 214 -11.41 3.55 -16.75
N CYS A 215 -11.30 4.26 -17.87
CA CYS A 215 -12.33 4.43 -18.88
C CYS A 215 -11.80 4.14 -20.28
N ARG A 216 -12.71 3.78 -21.20
CA ARG A 216 -12.37 3.50 -22.59
C ARG A 216 -12.29 4.77 -23.44
N LYS A 217 -13.23 5.70 -23.25
CA LYS A 217 -13.36 6.94 -24.01
C LYS A 217 -13.11 8.17 -23.16
N ARG A 218 -12.58 9.24 -23.77
CA ARG A 218 -12.35 10.50 -23.07
C ARG A 218 -13.67 11.16 -22.61
N SER A 219 -14.71 11.08 -23.44
CA SER A 219 -16.04 11.59 -23.10
C SER A 219 -16.61 10.98 -21.83
N ASP A 220 -16.40 9.66 -21.65
CA ASP A 220 -16.87 8.94 -20.48
C ASP A 220 -16.06 9.34 -19.24
N ALA A 221 -14.75 9.51 -19.38
CA ALA A 221 -13.88 9.98 -18.31
C ALA A 221 -14.27 11.39 -17.83
N VAL A 222 -14.62 12.32 -18.74
CA VAL A 222 -15.09 13.67 -18.38
C VAL A 222 -16.37 13.61 -17.56
N LYS A 223 -17.35 12.82 -18.01
CA LYS A 223 -18.63 12.67 -17.30
C LYS A 223 -18.44 12.02 -15.92
N LEU A 224 -17.60 10.99 -15.85
CA LEU A 224 -17.31 10.31 -14.57
C LEU A 224 -16.50 11.18 -13.60
N PHE A 225 -15.60 12.02 -14.10
CA PHE A 225 -14.89 12.98 -13.26
C PHE A 225 -15.86 13.93 -12.57
N ALA A 226 -16.73 14.59 -13.35
CA ALA A 226 -17.72 15.53 -12.82
C ALA A 226 -18.71 14.82 -11.86
N ALA A 227 -19.23 13.66 -12.25
CA ALA A 227 -20.18 12.89 -11.44
C ALA A 227 -19.52 12.41 -10.12
N THR A 228 -18.27 11.98 -10.14
CA THR A 228 -17.56 11.54 -8.94
C THR A 228 -17.27 12.70 -7.99
N GLN A 229 -16.88 13.85 -8.52
CA GLN A 229 -16.68 15.08 -7.73
C GLN A 229 -17.98 15.50 -7.04
N GLN A 230 -19.07 15.55 -7.78
CA GLN A 230 -20.39 15.90 -7.23
C GLN A 230 -20.86 14.87 -6.20
N TRP A 231 -20.69 13.59 -6.48
CA TRP A 231 -21.06 12.51 -5.57
C TRP A 231 -20.28 12.58 -4.24
N LEU A 232 -18.94 12.77 -4.30
CA LEU A 232 -18.10 12.91 -3.09
C LEU A 232 -18.57 14.08 -2.24
N LYS A 233 -18.91 15.22 -2.86
CA LYS A 233 -19.40 16.41 -2.14
C LYS A 233 -20.77 16.16 -1.53
N ALA A 234 -21.73 15.70 -2.32
CA ALA A 234 -23.11 15.52 -1.89
C ALA A 234 -23.26 14.37 -0.88
N ARG A 235 -22.64 13.23 -1.17
CA ARG A 235 -22.81 12.01 -0.36
C ARG A 235 -21.92 11.96 0.87
N LEU A 236 -20.62 12.29 0.72
CA LEU A 236 -19.64 12.18 1.80
C LEU A 236 -19.25 13.53 2.41
N GLY A 237 -19.56 14.65 1.76
CA GLY A 237 -19.13 15.98 2.18
C GLY A 237 -17.63 16.21 1.98
N LEU A 238 -17.03 15.51 1.02
CA LEU A 238 -15.62 15.56 0.72
C LEU A 238 -15.35 16.39 -0.53
N ASP A 239 -14.35 17.26 -0.46
CA ASP A 239 -13.88 18.05 -1.59
C ASP A 239 -12.66 17.39 -2.24
N ILE A 240 -12.47 17.63 -3.53
CA ILE A 240 -11.27 17.19 -4.26
C ILE A 240 -10.22 18.31 -4.28
N SER A 241 -8.95 17.96 -4.53
CA SER A 241 -7.84 18.89 -4.81
C SER A 241 -7.78 19.15 -6.31
N PRO A 242 -8.26 20.32 -6.82
CA PRO A 242 -8.32 20.56 -8.26
C PRO A 242 -6.95 20.50 -8.94
N GLU A 243 -5.91 20.96 -8.23
CA GLU A 243 -4.54 21.01 -8.72
C GLU A 243 -3.88 19.62 -8.89
N LYS A 244 -4.45 18.59 -8.22
CA LYS A 244 -3.95 17.21 -8.29
C LYS A 244 -4.92 16.25 -8.97
N SER A 245 -6.11 16.74 -9.30
CA SER A 245 -7.14 15.91 -9.93
C SER A 245 -7.28 16.22 -11.40
N GLY A 246 -7.53 15.20 -12.23
CA GLY A 246 -7.65 15.41 -13.67
C GLY A 246 -7.90 14.13 -14.46
N ILE A 247 -7.85 14.25 -15.76
CA ILE A 247 -8.04 13.13 -16.69
C ILE A 247 -6.77 12.93 -17.49
N VAL A 248 -6.20 11.73 -17.42
CA VAL A 248 -4.95 11.36 -18.07
C VAL A 248 -5.21 10.41 -19.23
N ASN A 249 -4.66 10.72 -20.41
CA ASN A 249 -4.61 9.80 -21.54
C ASN A 249 -3.28 9.03 -21.50
N LEU A 250 -3.31 7.77 -21.14
CA LEU A 250 -2.12 6.91 -20.98
C LEU A 250 -1.31 6.69 -22.26
N LYS A 251 -1.87 6.98 -23.44
CA LYS A 251 -1.12 6.94 -24.71
C LYS A 251 -0.18 8.12 -24.85
N LYS A 252 -0.47 9.24 -24.19
CA LYS A 252 0.29 10.49 -24.28
C LYS A 252 1.09 10.78 -23.00
N HIS A 253 0.47 10.61 -21.85
CA HIS A 253 1.00 11.00 -20.54
C HIS A 253 1.07 9.83 -19.55
N TYR A 254 1.85 9.97 -18.52
CA TYR A 254 1.85 9.07 -17.37
C TYR A 254 0.77 9.47 -16.37
N THR A 255 0.11 8.48 -15.75
CA THR A 255 -0.51 8.63 -14.44
C THR A 255 0.43 8.10 -13.37
N GLU A 256 0.36 8.66 -12.18
CA GLU A 256 1.10 8.17 -11.01
C GLU A 256 0.14 7.45 -10.07
N PHE A 257 0.53 6.26 -9.64
CA PHE A 257 -0.23 5.48 -8.68
C PHE A 257 0.73 4.71 -7.77
N LEU A 258 0.63 4.96 -6.46
CA LEU A 258 1.45 4.29 -5.44
C LEU A 258 2.97 4.34 -5.76
N GLY A 259 3.49 5.52 -6.11
CA GLY A 259 4.91 5.71 -6.42
C GLY A 259 5.40 5.12 -7.74
N ILE A 260 4.48 4.56 -8.55
CA ILE A 260 4.76 4.02 -9.88
C ILE A 260 4.09 4.90 -10.93
N LYS A 261 4.85 5.35 -11.93
CA LYS A 261 4.32 6.03 -13.12
C LYS A 261 3.96 5.01 -14.18
N ILE A 262 2.76 5.15 -14.76
CA ILE A 262 2.16 4.17 -15.66
C ILE A 262 1.70 4.89 -16.93
N ARG A 263 2.06 4.36 -18.09
CA ARG A 263 1.50 4.71 -19.39
C ARG A 263 1.43 3.49 -20.30
N VAL A 264 0.93 3.65 -21.51
CA VAL A 264 1.03 2.61 -22.55
C VAL A 264 1.95 3.03 -23.67
N ARG A 265 2.62 2.05 -24.27
CA ARG A 265 3.36 2.21 -25.52
C ARG A 265 2.76 1.26 -26.56
N GLN A 266 2.74 1.72 -27.80
CA GLN A 266 2.34 0.85 -28.90
C GLN A 266 3.41 -0.23 -29.09
N LYS A 267 2.96 -1.50 -29.19
CA LYS A 267 3.80 -2.65 -29.46
C LYS A 267 3.05 -3.62 -30.36
N GLY A 268 3.44 -3.65 -31.63
CA GLY A 268 2.82 -4.50 -32.63
C GLY A 268 1.35 -4.17 -32.97
N LYS A 269 0.69 -5.09 -33.63
CA LYS A 269 -0.73 -5.05 -33.99
C LYS A 269 -1.47 -6.21 -33.35
N LYS A 270 -2.74 -6.05 -33.07
CA LYS A 270 -3.66 -7.11 -32.63
C LYS A 270 -4.04 -7.97 -33.82
N ALA A 271 -4.65 -9.15 -33.60
CA ALA A 271 -5.13 -10.04 -34.67
C ALA A 271 -6.10 -9.35 -35.65
N ASN A 272 -6.84 -8.34 -35.21
CA ASN A 272 -7.73 -7.52 -36.05
C ASN A 272 -7.04 -6.33 -36.75
N GLY A 273 -5.70 -6.30 -36.80
CA GLY A 273 -4.93 -5.22 -37.43
C GLY A 273 -4.80 -3.94 -36.63
N SER A 274 -5.58 -3.72 -35.56
CA SER A 274 -5.53 -2.53 -34.76
C SER A 274 -4.23 -2.44 -33.92
N PRO A 275 -3.76 -1.23 -33.54
CA PRO A 275 -2.57 -1.06 -32.72
C PRO A 275 -2.66 -1.81 -31.39
N GLY A 276 -1.67 -2.66 -31.10
CA GLY A 276 -1.47 -3.26 -29.79
C GLY A 276 -0.79 -2.27 -28.84
N TYR A 277 -1.19 -2.28 -27.58
CA TYR A 277 -0.58 -1.46 -26.55
C TYR A 277 -0.12 -2.33 -25.38
N THR A 278 1.04 -2.00 -24.82
CA THR A 278 1.59 -2.66 -23.62
C THR A 278 1.84 -1.62 -22.53
N VAL A 279 1.69 -2.06 -21.28
CA VAL A 279 2.00 -1.23 -20.12
C VAL A 279 3.49 -0.92 -20.11
N TYR A 280 3.80 0.35 -19.90
CA TYR A 280 5.13 0.88 -19.66
C TYR A 280 5.10 1.62 -18.31
N SER A 281 5.82 1.08 -17.32
CA SER A 281 5.81 1.63 -15.96
C SER A 281 7.22 1.65 -15.35
N GLY A 282 7.46 2.62 -14.50
CA GLY A 282 8.72 2.82 -13.77
C GLY A 282 8.49 3.58 -12.48
N MET A 283 9.53 3.96 -11.79
CA MET A 283 9.44 4.82 -10.61
C MET A 283 8.92 6.21 -11.00
N THR A 284 8.17 6.86 -10.11
CA THR A 284 7.88 8.30 -10.25
C THR A 284 9.18 9.10 -10.13
N ASP A 285 9.22 10.27 -10.76
CA ASP A 285 10.46 11.09 -10.76
C ASP A 285 10.83 11.51 -9.34
N LYS A 286 9.83 11.78 -8.49
CA LYS A 286 10.02 12.07 -7.07
C LYS A 286 10.65 10.89 -6.32
N ALA A 287 10.14 9.68 -6.53
CA ALA A 287 10.68 8.48 -5.89
C ALA A 287 12.11 8.17 -6.38
N TYR A 288 12.36 8.41 -7.67
CA TYR A 288 13.68 8.25 -8.27
C TYR A 288 14.72 9.17 -7.63
N GLN A 289 14.42 10.47 -7.49
CA GLN A 289 15.32 11.44 -6.86
C GLN A 289 15.52 11.15 -5.37
N ALA A 290 14.45 10.82 -4.65
CA ALA A 290 14.53 10.44 -3.24
C ALA A 290 15.43 9.21 -3.03
N MET A 291 15.31 8.20 -3.90
CA MET A 291 16.15 7.01 -3.85
C MET A 291 17.62 7.35 -4.12
N LYS A 292 17.91 8.13 -5.16
CA LYS A 292 19.28 8.58 -5.46
C LYS A 292 19.92 9.26 -4.26
N SER A 293 19.23 10.24 -3.68
CA SER A 293 19.73 10.99 -2.51
C SER A 293 19.94 10.08 -1.30
N LYS A 294 19.02 9.13 -1.05
CA LYS A 294 19.13 8.21 0.08
C LYS A 294 20.30 7.23 -0.07
N VAL A 295 20.52 6.72 -1.28
CA VAL A 295 21.69 5.88 -1.58
C VAL A 295 22.98 6.63 -1.36
N GLN A 296 23.08 7.90 -1.79
CA GLN A 296 24.23 8.75 -1.52
C GLN A 296 24.44 8.99 -0.02
N GLN A 297 23.37 9.21 0.73
CA GLN A 297 23.44 9.34 2.20
C GLN A 297 24.01 8.08 2.86
N HIS A 298 23.51 6.89 2.49
CA HIS A 298 24.06 5.62 2.98
C HIS A 298 25.52 5.41 2.58
N THR A 299 25.89 5.80 1.35
CA THR A 299 27.29 5.74 0.90
C THR A 299 28.21 6.59 1.76
N ARG A 300 27.78 7.79 2.14
CA ARG A 300 28.54 8.68 3.04
C ARG A 300 28.66 8.08 4.45
N ALA A 301 27.58 7.52 5.00
CA ALA A 301 27.60 6.85 6.29
C ALA A 301 28.59 5.67 6.33
N MET A 302 28.65 4.87 5.26
CA MET A 302 29.61 3.78 5.14
C MET A 302 31.06 4.26 4.99
N ALA A 303 31.30 5.47 4.46
CA ALA A 303 32.64 6.02 4.25
C ALA A 303 33.28 6.62 5.51
N HIS A 304 32.48 6.94 6.52
CA HIS A 304 32.94 7.60 7.75
C HIS A 304 32.40 6.91 9.00
N PRO A 305 32.68 5.60 9.21
CA PRO A 305 32.28 4.90 10.42
C PRO A 305 33.18 5.26 11.59
N ALA A 306 32.65 5.19 12.82
CA ALA A 306 33.44 5.37 14.03
C ALA A 306 34.41 4.20 14.26
N ASP A 307 33.95 2.98 13.96
CA ASP A 307 34.70 1.73 14.03
C ASP A 307 34.22 0.71 12.96
N THR A 308 34.83 -0.47 12.92
CA THR A 308 34.45 -1.53 11.96
C THR A 308 33.02 -2.05 12.19
N ASN A 309 32.54 -2.09 13.45
CA ASN A 309 31.19 -2.52 13.76
C ASN A 309 30.16 -1.49 13.28
N ASP A 310 30.44 -0.21 13.42
CA ASP A 310 29.63 0.87 12.88
C ASP A 310 29.59 0.83 11.34
N GLY A 311 30.75 0.57 10.71
CA GLY A 311 30.83 0.33 9.28
C GLY A 311 29.95 -0.83 8.81
N SER A 312 30.00 -1.97 9.50
CA SER A 312 29.15 -3.13 9.20
C SER A 312 27.66 -2.81 9.34
N ARG A 313 27.27 -2.09 10.40
CA ARG A 313 25.88 -1.62 10.59
C ARG A 313 25.42 -0.68 9.48
N ALA A 314 26.30 0.22 9.02
CA ALA A 314 26.00 1.11 7.91
C ALA A 314 25.75 0.34 6.59
N VAL A 315 26.52 -0.73 6.33
CA VAL A 315 26.27 -1.64 5.18
C VAL A 315 24.93 -2.37 5.34
N ASP A 316 24.60 -2.87 6.51
CA ASP A 316 23.32 -3.54 6.76
C ASP A 316 22.14 -2.58 6.57
N ALA A 317 22.25 -1.32 7.01
CA ALA A 317 21.25 -0.29 6.79
C ALA A 317 21.06 0.05 5.29
N TYR A 318 22.16 0.14 4.53
CA TYR A 318 22.11 0.30 3.07
C TYR A 318 21.43 -0.90 2.41
N ASN A 319 21.81 -2.13 2.81
CA ASN A 319 21.23 -3.35 2.25
C ASN A 319 19.74 -3.46 2.54
N ALA A 320 19.29 -3.15 3.76
CA ALA A 320 17.88 -3.13 4.12
C ALA A 320 17.09 -2.14 3.25
N TYR A 321 17.64 -0.94 3.02
CA TYR A 321 17.04 0.05 2.16
C TYR A 321 16.93 -0.43 0.71
N VAL A 322 18.02 -0.94 0.12
CA VAL A 322 18.04 -1.44 -1.26
C VAL A 322 17.09 -2.63 -1.44
N LEU A 323 17.06 -3.57 -0.49
CA LEU A 323 16.12 -4.69 -0.49
C LEU A 323 14.66 -4.22 -0.45
N GLY A 324 14.34 -3.25 0.39
CA GLY A 324 13.00 -2.65 0.46
C GLY A 324 12.57 -2.05 -0.88
N ILE A 325 13.43 -1.27 -1.51
CA ILE A 325 13.21 -0.68 -2.83
C ILE A 325 13.05 -1.76 -3.90
N HIS A 326 13.94 -2.74 -3.94
CA HIS A 326 13.87 -3.84 -4.89
C HIS A 326 12.57 -4.66 -4.74
N ASN A 327 12.14 -4.91 -3.50
CA ASN A 327 10.89 -5.64 -3.23
C ASN A 327 9.67 -4.85 -3.67
N TYR A 328 9.64 -3.54 -3.44
CA TYR A 328 8.51 -2.70 -3.79
C TYR A 328 8.39 -2.48 -5.30
N TYR A 329 9.46 -2.05 -5.95
CA TYR A 329 9.42 -1.61 -7.35
C TYR A 329 9.62 -2.71 -8.39
N ARG A 330 10.00 -3.94 -8.00
CA ARG A 330 10.22 -5.05 -8.97
C ARG A 330 9.04 -5.36 -9.88
N ILE A 331 7.84 -4.90 -9.54
CA ILE A 331 6.61 -5.07 -10.32
C ILE A 331 6.46 -4.06 -11.47
N ALA A 332 7.24 -2.98 -11.49
CA ALA A 332 7.21 -2.01 -12.57
C ALA A 332 7.97 -2.57 -13.80
N THR A 333 7.37 -2.45 -14.98
CA THR A 333 7.84 -3.14 -16.21
C THR A 333 9.24 -2.70 -16.66
N ASN A 334 9.63 -1.45 -16.38
CA ASN A 334 10.93 -0.89 -16.78
C ASN A 334 11.87 -0.62 -15.60
N ILE A 335 11.61 -1.21 -14.46
CA ILE A 335 12.37 -0.95 -13.24
C ILE A 335 13.86 -1.27 -13.37
N THR A 336 14.22 -2.28 -14.17
CA THR A 336 15.62 -2.64 -14.43
C THR A 336 16.38 -1.47 -15.04
N LEU A 337 15.75 -0.69 -15.93
CA LEU A 337 16.36 0.50 -16.54
C LEU A 337 16.53 1.63 -15.51
N ASP A 338 15.52 1.86 -14.67
CA ASP A 338 15.57 2.88 -13.61
C ASP A 338 16.69 2.56 -12.62
N MET A 339 16.78 1.31 -12.17
CA MET A 339 17.82 0.87 -11.23
C MET A 339 19.23 0.96 -11.84
N ARG A 340 19.40 0.58 -13.10
CA ARG A 340 20.69 0.73 -13.81
C ARG A 340 21.12 2.19 -13.93
N LYS A 341 20.18 3.10 -14.23
CA LYS A 341 20.47 4.54 -14.27
C LYS A 341 20.89 5.07 -12.91
N ILE A 342 20.19 4.71 -11.83
CA ILE A 342 20.59 5.11 -10.48
C ILE A 342 21.97 4.55 -10.15
N ALA A 343 22.19 3.24 -10.40
CA ALA A 343 23.49 2.62 -10.17
C ALA A 343 24.63 3.34 -10.91
N PHE A 344 24.39 3.74 -12.16
CA PHE A 344 25.37 4.50 -12.95
C PHE A 344 25.69 5.87 -12.32
N LEU A 345 24.65 6.61 -11.93
CA LEU A 345 24.80 7.95 -11.33
C LEU A 345 25.55 7.94 -9.99
N VAL A 346 25.34 6.90 -9.16
CA VAL A 346 25.97 6.80 -7.84
C VAL A 346 27.30 6.03 -7.87
N LYS A 347 27.63 5.37 -8.99
CA LYS A 347 28.79 4.48 -9.11
C LYS A 347 30.11 5.16 -8.74
N HIS A 348 30.34 6.37 -9.26
CA HIS A 348 31.58 7.09 -9.04
C HIS A 348 31.77 7.44 -7.56
N GLU A 349 30.73 8.01 -6.94
CA GLU A 349 30.77 8.37 -5.51
C GLU A 349 30.93 7.13 -4.63
N LEU A 350 30.19 6.06 -4.92
CA LEU A 350 30.28 4.80 -4.17
C LEU A 350 31.68 4.18 -4.27
N ASN A 351 32.25 4.10 -5.48
CA ASN A 351 33.57 3.53 -5.68
C ASN A 351 34.68 4.41 -5.04
N ALA A 352 34.63 5.72 -5.21
CA ALA A 352 35.64 6.62 -4.66
C ALA A 352 35.66 6.58 -3.12
N ARG A 353 34.47 6.64 -2.49
CA ARG A 353 34.36 6.66 -1.04
C ARG A 353 34.66 5.32 -0.38
N LEU A 354 34.28 4.21 -1.01
CA LEU A 354 34.40 2.86 -0.42
C LEU A 354 35.64 2.10 -0.90
N ARG A 355 36.47 2.66 -1.77
CA ARG A 355 37.65 1.98 -2.36
C ARG A 355 38.55 1.32 -1.32
N ARG A 356 38.80 2.00 -0.18
CA ARG A 356 39.69 1.50 0.89
C ARG A 356 39.08 0.35 1.67
N TYR A 357 37.75 0.24 1.71
CA TYR A 357 37.00 -0.73 2.51
C TYR A 357 36.44 -1.88 1.69
N THR A 358 36.56 -1.80 0.34
CA THR A 358 36.01 -2.81 -0.56
C THR A 358 36.95 -4.01 -0.66
N GLN A 359 36.38 -5.20 -0.44
CA GLN A 359 37.05 -6.50 -0.52
C GLN A 359 36.42 -7.37 -1.60
N LYS A 360 37.19 -8.37 -2.12
CA LYS A 360 36.68 -9.34 -3.11
C LYS A 360 35.84 -10.45 -2.48
N SER A 361 36.09 -10.75 -1.21
CA SER A 361 35.40 -11.77 -0.43
C SER A 361 35.06 -11.22 0.96
N GLY A 362 34.16 -11.87 1.67
CA GLY A 362 33.73 -11.49 3.01
C GLY A 362 32.90 -12.60 3.64
N ASP A 363 32.01 -12.24 4.55
CA ASP A 363 31.13 -13.15 5.26
C ASP A 363 30.32 -14.03 4.31
N LYS A 364 29.97 -15.24 4.76
CA LYS A 364 29.08 -16.14 4.03
C LYS A 364 27.75 -15.44 3.74
N LEU A 365 27.35 -15.42 2.47
CA LEU A 365 26.09 -14.82 2.07
C LEU A 365 24.90 -15.53 2.72
N PRO A 366 23.97 -14.79 3.36
CA PRO A 366 22.68 -15.35 3.72
C PRO A 366 21.99 -15.98 2.51
N SER A 367 21.30 -17.10 2.68
CA SER A 367 20.70 -17.87 1.57
C SER A 367 19.85 -17.03 0.63
N TYR A 368 19.02 -16.13 1.17
CA TYR A 368 18.13 -15.25 0.38
C TYR A 368 18.90 -14.19 -0.45
N ILE A 369 20.06 -13.73 0.03
CA ILE A 369 20.94 -12.83 -0.74
C ILE A 369 21.68 -13.61 -1.82
N ALA A 370 22.19 -14.81 -1.48
CA ALA A 370 22.87 -15.68 -2.42
C ALA A 370 21.97 -16.08 -3.60
N GLU A 371 20.73 -16.50 -3.32
CA GLU A 371 19.74 -16.85 -4.33
C GLU A 371 19.43 -15.68 -5.27
N ARG A 372 19.29 -14.48 -4.72
CA ARG A 372 18.85 -13.31 -5.47
C ARG A 372 19.97 -12.55 -6.16
N TYR A 373 21.13 -12.44 -5.53
CA TYR A 373 22.24 -11.59 -5.96
C TYR A 373 23.56 -12.34 -6.17
N GLY A 374 23.69 -13.60 -5.78
CA GLY A 374 24.92 -14.38 -5.86
C GLY A 374 25.53 -14.45 -7.28
N ASN A 375 24.68 -14.47 -8.31
CA ASN A 375 25.12 -14.46 -9.71
C ASN A 375 25.50 -13.07 -10.24
N SER A 376 25.48 -12.03 -9.40
CA SER A 376 25.82 -10.67 -9.82
C SER A 376 27.33 -10.43 -9.80
N LYS A 377 27.91 -10.15 -10.95
CA LYS A 377 29.31 -9.71 -11.06
C LYS A 377 29.60 -8.37 -10.36
N MET A 378 28.55 -7.66 -9.92
CA MET A 378 28.65 -6.37 -9.22
C MET A 378 28.63 -6.49 -7.71
N LEU A 379 28.46 -7.71 -7.17
CA LEU A 379 28.53 -7.95 -5.73
C LEU A 379 29.93 -7.60 -5.21
N ARG A 380 29.99 -6.86 -4.12
CA ARG A 380 31.21 -6.44 -3.42
C ARG A 380 31.04 -6.66 -1.94
N TYR A 381 32.12 -6.65 -1.21
CA TYR A 381 32.13 -6.75 0.24
C TYR A 381 32.74 -5.48 0.84
N VAL A 382 32.15 -4.96 1.88
CA VAL A 382 32.60 -3.78 2.61
C VAL A 382 32.46 -4.10 4.10
N TYR A 383 33.52 -3.92 4.86
CA TYR A 383 33.63 -4.35 6.28
C TYR A 383 33.22 -5.81 6.49
N GLY A 384 33.62 -6.72 5.58
CA GLY A 384 33.23 -8.13 5.61
C GLY A 384 31.82 -8.43 5.11
N ARG A 385 30.92 -7.45 5.06
CA ARG A 385 29.52 -7.60 4.66
C ARG A 385 29.33 -7.46 3.15
N ALA A 386 28.48 -8.29 2.57
CA ALA A 386 28.10 -8.17 1.17
C ALA A 386 27.31 -6.87 0.93
N LEU A 387 27.74 -6.06 -0.03
CA LEU A 387 27.04 -4.86 -0.48
C LEU A 387 26.11 -5.20 -1.64
N ILE A 388 24.78 -5.10 -1.44
CA ILE A 388 23.79 -5.45 -2.46
C ILE A 388 23.89 -4.48 -3.65
N PRO A 389 24.05 -4.99 -4.89
CA PRO A 389 24.17 -4.15 -6.07
C PRO A 389 22.80 -3.55 -6.45
N ILE A 390 22.66 -2.25 -6.26
CA ILE A 390 21.42 -1.51 -6.54
C ILE A 390 20.90 -1.67 -7.96
N GLY A 391 21.81 -1.79 -8.97
CA GLY A 391 21.45 -1.95 -10.38
C GLY A 391 21.00 -3.36 -10.77
N TYR A 392 21.12 -4.35 -9.86
CA TYR A 392 20.78 -5.74 -10.15
C TYR A 392 19.38 -6.08 -9.67
N LEU A 393 18.37 -5.70 -10.46
CA LEU A 393 16.99 -6.00 -10.18
C LEU A 393 16.33 -6.68 -11.39
N LYS A 394 15.72 -7.85 -11.15
CA LYS A 394 14.88 -8.54 -12.13
C LYS A 394 13.41 -8.16 -11.92
N HIS A 395 12.73 -7.80 -13.00
CA HIS A 395 11.29 -7.58 -13.00
C HIS A 395 10.55 -8.86 -12.60
N LYS A 396 9.48 -8.71 -11.82
CA LYS A 396 8.54 -9.78 -11.47
C LYS A 396 7.13 -9.30 -11.79
N ALA A 397 6.38 -10.12 -12.54
CA ALA A 397 4.97 -9.83 -12.80
C ALA A 397 4.20 -9.69 -11.47
N PRO A 398 3.38 -8.64 -11.30
CA PRO A 398 2.65 -8.44 -10.06
C PRO A 398 1.57 -9.50 -9.84
N ILE A 399 1.34 -9.85 -8.57
CA ILE A 399 0.31 -10.80 -8.16
C ILE A 399 -1.06 -10.15 -8.32
N PHE A 400 -1.91 -10.73 -9.16
CA PHE A 400 -3.23 -10.16 -9.45
C PHE A 400 -4.30 -10.52 -8.42
N LYS A 401 -4.27 -11.74 -7.88
CA LYS A 401 -5.28 -12.23 -6.95
C LYS A 401 -4.77 -12.20 -5.52
N PRO A 402 -5.37 -11.40 -4.64
CA PRO A 402 -5.10 -11.50 -3.22
C PRO A 402 -5.69 -12.80 -2.67
N LYS A 403 -5.03 -13.38 -1.68
CA LYS A 403 -5.62 -14.45 -0.88
C LYS A 403 -6.77 -13.90 -0.06
N LYS A 404 -7.88 -14.63 0.00
CA LYS A 404 -9.00 -14.32 0.91
C LYS A 404 -8.72 -15.06 2.22
N VAL A 405 -8.18 -14.36 3.18
CA VAL A 405 -7.77 -14.94 4.46
C VAL A 405 -8.30 -14.05 5.59
N ASN A 406 -8.97 -14.66 6.54
CA ASN A 406 -9.29 -14.01 7.81
C ASN A 406 -8.15 -14.25 8.80
N ARG A 407 -7.34 -13.22 9.09
CA ARG A 407 -6.19 -13.31 10.00
C ARG A 407 -6.54 -13.60 11.46
N TYR A 408 -7.80 -13.54 11.81
CA TYR A 408 -8.27 -13.79 13.18
C TYR A 408 -8.74 -15.24 13.40
N THR A 409 -8.83 -16.07 12.34
CA THR A 409 -9.08 -17.50 12.46
C THR A 409 -7.77 -18.30 12.51
N PRO A 410 -7.77 -19.50 13.15
CA PRO A 410 -6.58 -20.36 13.17
C PRO A 410 -6.08 -20.70 11.78
N GLU A 411 -6.97 -21.06 10.84
CA GLU A 411 -6.66 -21.41 9.44
C GLU A 411 -6.07 -20.21 8.71
N GLY A 412 -6.64 -19.03 8.92
CA GLY A 412 -6.17 -17.80 8.32
C GLY A 412 -4.79 -17.41 8.82
N ARG A 413 -4.52 -17.55 10.12
CA ARG A 413 -3.19 -17.35 10.69
C ARG A 413 -2.18 -18.34 10.13
N ALA A 414 -2.53 -19.62 10.04
CA ALA A 414 -1.67 -20.65 9.47
C ALA A 414 -1.29 -20.32 8.00
N GLU A 415 -2.23 -19.84 7.20
CA GLU A 415 -1.99 -19.46 5.81
C GLU A 415 -1.09 -18.21 5.68
N ILE A 416 -1.24 -17.24 6.57
CA ILE A 416 -0.35 -16.06 6.66
C ILE A 416 1.05 -16.52 7.07
N HIS A 417 1.17 -17.39 8.05
CA HIS A 417 2.46 -17.91 8.52
C HIS A 417 3.19 -18.73 7.45
N LYS A 418 2.49 -19.48 6.59
CA LYS A 418 3.10 -20.14 5.43
C LYS A 418 3.81 -19.16 4.50
N SER A 419 3.24 -17.98 4.28
CA SER A 419 3.88 -16.95 3.46
C SER A 419 5.02 -16.22 4.18
N LEU A 420 5.00 -16.17 5.51
CA LEU A 420 6.07 -15.60 6.34
C LEU A 420 7.24 -16.58 6.54
N SER A 421 7.01 -17.87 6.44
CA SER A 421 8.10 -18.88 6.51
C SER A 421 9.15 -18.74 5.41
N CYS A 422 8.83 -17.96 4.35
CA CYS A 422 9.81 -17.52 3.35
C CYS A 422 10.72 -16.38 3.85
N VAL A 423 10.40 -15.74 4.97
CA VAL A 423 11.27 -14.75 5.61
C VAL A 423 12.17 -15.52 6.58
N ASN A 424 13.45 -15.61 6.24
CA ASN A 424 14.43 -16.34 7.05
C ASN A 424 14.42 -15.78 8.49
N ILE A 425 14.18 -16.65 9.47
CA ILE A 425 14.14 -16.31 10.91
C ILE A 425 15.40 -15.58 11.36
N SER A 426 16.55 -15.85 10.71
CA SER A 426 17.80 -15.13 10.97
C SER A 426 17.69 -13.64 10.62
N ILE A 427 16.95 -13.26 9.57
CA ILE A 427 16.73 -11.85 9.20
C ILE A 427 15.87 -11.15 10.24
N LEU A 428 14.78 -11.80 10.67
CA LEU A 428 13.93 -11.25 11.74
C LEU A 428 14.71 -11.08 13.03
N ARG A 429 15.57 -12.05 13.41
CA ARG A 429 16.44 -11.95 14.59
C ARG A 429 17.48 -10.84 14.44
N GLU A 430 18.03 -10.65 13.26
CA GLU A 430 19.01 -9.58 12.96
C GLU A 430 18.34 -8.20 12.93
N MET A 431 17.14 -8.09 12.37
CA MET A 431 16.30 -6.89 12.42
C MET A 431 15.88 -6.56 13.87
N MET A 432 15.54 -7.55 14.68
CA MET A 432 15.18 -7.38 16.10
C MET A 432 16.39 -7.03 16.99
N ARG A 433 17.61 -7.34 16.58
CA ARG A 433 18.84 -6.95 17.28
C ARG A 433 19.32 -5.55 16.93
N ASN A 434 18.69 -4.90 15.94
CA ASN A 434 19.10 -3.58 15.49
C ASN A 434 18.47 -2.51 16.41
N PRO A 435 19.26 -1.75 17.20
CA PRO A 435 18.74 -0.75 18.15
C PRO A 435 17.98 0.40 17.50
N ILE A 436 18.06 0.57 16.18
CA ILE A 436 17.28 1.56 15.42
C ILE A 436 15.80 1.14 15.35
N MET A 437 15.50 -0.15 15.26
CA MET A 437 14.13 -0.68 15.31
C MET A 437 13.52 -0.54 16.70
N ASP A 438 14.29 -0.69 17.77
CA ASP A 438 13.86 -0.54 19.16
C ASP A 438 13.37 0.90 19.46
N ARG A 439 13.96 1.90 18.83
CA ARG A 439 13.61 3.31 19.04
C ARG A 439 12.46 3.81 18.16
N SER A 440 12.30 3.22 16.97
CA SER A 440 11.29 3.70 16.01
C SER A 440 9.93 3.04 16.17
N VAL A 441 9.83 1.85 16.77
CA VAL A 441 8.59 1.07 16.87
C VAL A 441 8.03 1.03 18.28
N GLY A 442 8.76 1.49 19.30
CA GLY A 442 8.32 1.47 20.71
C GLY A 442 8.00 0.07 21.24
N VAL A 443 8.61 -0.97 20.68
CA VAL A 443 8.49 -2.34 21.17
C VAL A 443 9.47 -2.53 22.32
N VAL A 444 8.97 -2.38 23.53
CA VAL A 444 9.69 -2.87 24.72
C VAL A 444 9.66 -4.39 24.66
N PRO A 445 10.80 -5.09 24.60
CA PRO A 445 10.81 -6.55 24.62
C PRO A 445 10.15 -7.02 25.91
N CYS A 446 9.08 -7.81 25.79
CA CYS A 446 8.46 -8.44 26.93
C CYS A 446 9.49 -9.32 27.65
N LYS A 447 9.67 -9.17 28.96
CA LYS A 447 10.60 -9.98 29.76
C LYS A 447 10.33 -11.50 29.68
N CYS A 448 9.16 -11.92 29.18
CA CYS A 448 8.82 -13.31 28.93
C CYS A 448 9.55 -13.97 27.75
N SER A 449 10.22 -13.22 26.87
CA SER A 449 10.96 -13.76 25.72
C SER A 449 12.32 -14.38 26.06
N ARG A 450 12.71 -14.44 27.35
CA ARG A 450 13.94 -15.09 27.79
C ARG A 450 13.82 -16.61 28.01
N LYS A 451 12.63 -17.20 27.79
CA LYS A 451 12.47 -18.66 27.78
C LYS A 451 12.78 -19.21 26.39
N SER A 452 13.63 -20.24 26.40
CA SER A 452 14.18 -20.91 25.20
C SER A 452 13.10 -21.27 24.16
N PRO A 453 13.43 -21.25 22.85
CA PRO A 453 12.48 -21.49 21.76
C PRO A 453 11.83 -22.88 21.71
N LYS A 454 12.18 -23.79 22.61
CA LYS A 454 11.67 -25.17 22.63
C LYS A 454 10.21 -25.31 23.09
N ASN A 455 9.60 -24.30 23.70
CA ASN A 455 8.25 -24.38 24.27
C ASN A 455 7.18 -23.58 23.52
N LEU A 456 7.40 -23.23 22.26
CA LEU A 456 6.41 -22.52 21.41
C LEU A 456 5.82 -23.41 20.29
N LEU A 457 6.03 -24.72 20.36
CA LEU A 457 5.52 -25.70 19.39
C LEU A 457 4.63 -26.79 20.05
N ASN A 458 3.95 -26.47 21.15
CA ASN A 458 2.80 -27.25 21.64
C ASN A 458 1.56 -26.36 21.77
#